data_697a5a355941995651e3ec459cabd852
#
_entry.id   697a5a355941995651e3ec459cabd852
#
_cell.length_a   1.000
_cell.length_b   1.000
_cell.length_c   1.000
_cell.angle_alpha   90.00
_cell.angle_beta   90.00
_cell.angle_gamma   90.00
#
_symmetry.space_group_name_H-M   'P 1'
#
loop_
_entity.id
_entity.type
_entity.pdbx_description
1 polymer ?
#
loop_
_entity_poly.entity_id
_entity_poly.type
_entity_poly.pdbx_seq_one_letter_code
_entity_poly.pdbx_strand_id
1 'polypeptide(L)'
;MLTRPTNLIFPLGYKVGLVKLIKKNSSGYNNFFKTFILSLVLIFAFFSLPSTFDFFSQTDKDSNTPRLSANAIEQLFKNTKNDLKEVRKTKLVNIDNSIDHLPKKIVNIKNVEERKKLFIQIVLPLIVEENIKIRLDRKKLFSILNKNNNSTMEKKWLDNKFKQYGIVNRDLATLKIKMDEIPVSLTIAQAAKESGWGTSRFALEGNALFGQWTWNGEGIKPTLAGSNTKHKIMKFKILQASVRAYQRNLNTHSSYRKFRKARALQRDINGKLNSLKLSKYLDKYAETGK
;
A
#
# COMPACT_ATOMS: atom_id res chain seq x y z
N MET A 1 20.92 44.98 37.72
CA MET A 1 20.25 44.82 39.02
C MET A 1 19.42 43.56 38.97
N LEU A 2 19.79 42.61 39.78
CA LEU A 2 19.19 41.30 39.96
C LEU A 2 17.96 41.37 40.88
N THR A 3 16.89 40.68 40.59
CA THR A 3 15.99 40.17 41.61
C THR A 3 15.49 38.78 41.23
N ARG A 4 15.79 37.80 42.10
CA ARG A 4 15.39 36.40 42.05
C ARG A 4 13.94 36.17 42.55
N PRO A 5 13.33 35.07 42.24
CA PRO A 5 11.92 34.75 42.59
C PRO A 5 11.78 34.21 44.01
N THR A 6 10.69 34.57 44.62
CA THR A 6 10.25 34.15 45.96
C THR A 6 9.61 32.74 45.93
N ASN A 7 10.09 31.94 46.88
CA ASN A 7 9.54 30.62 47.23
C ASN A 7 8.10 30.72 47.76
N LEU A 8 7.20 29.88 47.23
CA LEU A 8 5.91 29.61 47.85
C LEU A 8 5.95 28.29 48.60
N ILE A 9 5.83 28.41 49.93
CA ILE A 9 5.74 27.35 50.89
C ILE A 9 4.30 26.79 50.87
N PHE A 10 4.16 25.48 50.71
CA PHE A 10 2.87 24.79 50.92
C PHE A 10 2.68 24.39 52.38
N PRO A 11 1.55 24.65 53.03
CA PRO A 11 1.30 24.16 54.36
C PRO A 11 0.83 22.69 54.35
N LEU A 12 1.42 21.91 55.25
CA LEU A 12 0.98 20.57 55.65
C LEU A 12 -0.43 20.62 56.26
N GLY A 13 -1.28 19.70 55.84
CA GLY A 13 -2.44 19.34 56.61
C GLY A 13 -3.69 19.02 55.76
N TYR A 14 -3.80 17.76 55.25
CA TYR A 14 -5.10 17.06 55.07
C TYR A 14 -4.83 15.55 54.98
N LYS A 15 -4.55 14.94 56.12
CA LYS A 15 -4.82 13.53 56.37
C LYS A 15 -6.18 13.48 57.09
N VAL A 16 -7.25 13.17 56.43
CA VAL A 16 -8.48 12.49 56.88
C VAL A 16 -9.48 12.59 55.71
N GLY A 17 -9.78 11.49 55.05
CA GLY A 17 -10.85 11.46 54.07
C GLY A 17 -10.79 10.36 53.00
N LEU A 18 -9.76 9.52 53.01
CA LEU A 18 -9.51 8.56 51.90
C LEU A 18 -10.04 7.14 52.14
N VAL A 19 -10.72 6.89 53.27
CA VAL A 19 -11.21 5.55 53.62
C VAL A 19 -12.73 5.37 53.40
N LYS A 20 -13.50 6.43 53.14
CA LYS A 20 -14.96 6.35 52.95
C LYS A 20 -15.45 6.37 51.49
N LEU A 21 -14.56 6.50 50.48
CA LEU A 21 -14.93 6.53 49.06
C LEU A 21 -14.80 5.19 48.34
N ILE A 22 -14.20 4.17 48.97
CA ILE A 22 -13.98 2.86 48.30
C ILE A 22 -15.19 1.91 48.40
N LYS A 23 -16.23 2.25 49.18
CA LYS A 23 -17.39 1.34 49.41
C LYS A 23 -18.66 1.69 48.60
N LYS A 24 -18.60 2.63 47.62
CA LYS A 24 -19.82 3.03 46.87
C LYS A 24 -19.69 2.98 45.34
N ASN A 25 -18.72 2.26 44.79
CA ASN A 25 -18.58 2.20 43.31
C ASN A 25 -18.36 0.79 42.75
N SER A 26 -18.91 -0.26 43.37
CA SER A 26 -18.88 -1.60 42.73
C SER A 26 -19.83 -1.70 41.53
N SER A 27 -20.86 -0.87 41.44
CA SER A 27 -21.81 -0.83 40.32
C SER A 27 -21.23 -0.13 39.09
N GLY A 28 -20.39 0.92 39.27
CA GLY A 28 -19.76 1.64 38.15
C GLY A 28 -18.64 0.84 37.46
N TYR A 29 -17.92 0.04 38.24
CA TYR A 29 -16.81 -0.78 37.69
C TYR A 29 -17.32 -1.92 36.80
N ASN A 30 -18.44 -2.54 37.17
CA ASN A 30 -19.08 -3.59 36.35
C ASN A 30 -19.62 -3.04 35.02
N ASN A 31 -20.15 -1.82 35.03
CA ASN A 31 -20.64 -1.19 33.80
C ASN A 31 -19.48 -0.71 32.91
N PHE A 32 -18.40 -0.20 33.50
CA PHE A 32 -17.19 0.17 32.75
C PHE A 32 -16.52 -1.07 32.11
N PHE A 33 -16.42 -2.17 32.84
CA PHE A 33 -15.87 -3.43 32.34
C PHE A 33 -16.75 -4.05 31.24
N LYS A 34 -18.08 -3.99 31.41
CA LYS A 34 -19.03 -4.44 30.36
C LYS A 34 -18.94 -3.58 29.11
N THR A 35 -18.86 -2.24 29.24
CA THR A 35 -18.68 -1.34 28.09
C THR A 35 -17.30 -1.51 27.43
N PHE A 36 -16.27 -1.77 28.23
CA PHE A 36 -14.92 -2.02 27.69
C PHE A 36 -14.84 -3.36 26.94
N ILE A 37 -15.45 -4.43 27.48
CA ILE A 37 -15.55 -5.72 26.78
C ILE A 37 -16.43 -5.59 25.53
N LEU A 38 -17.55 -4.87 25.59
CA LEU A 38 -18.43 -4.65 24.46
C LEU A 38 -17.72 -3.85 23.34
N SER A 39 -16.90 -2.86 23.70
CA SER A 39 -16.09 -2.10 22.73
C SER A 39 -14.99 -2.97 22.13
N LEU A 40 -14.36 -3.86 22.90
CA LEU A 40 -13.39 -4.84 22.40
C LEU A 40 -14.02 -5.85 21.45
N VAL A 41 -15.23 -6.35 21.78
CA VAL A 41 -16.00 -7.26 20.91
C VAL A 41 -16.43 -6.54 19.62
N LEU A 42 -16.86 -5.29 19.69
CA LEU A 42 -17.20 -4.48 18.52
C LEU A 42 -15.96 -4.17 17.65
N ILE A 43 -14.81 -3.90 18.27
CA ILE A 43 -13.54 -3.73 17.55
C ILE A 43 -13.13 -5.05 16.90
N PHE A 44 -13.27 -6.19 17.60
CA PHE A 44 -12.96 -7.51 17.05
C PHE A 44 -13.95 -7.91 15.94
N ALA A 45 -15.25 -7.60 16.08
CA ALA A 45 -16.26 -7.79 15.06
C ALA A 45 -16.00 -6.89 13.83
N PHE A 46 -15.53 -5.66 14.03
CA PHE A 46 -15.16 -4.74 12.94
C PHE A 46 -13.91 -5.21 12.17
N PHE A 47 -12.99 -5.90 12.86
CA PHE A 47 -11.84 -6.56 12.22
C PHE A 47 -12.17 -7.94 11.64
N SER A 48 -13.27 -8.56 12.08
CA SER A 48 -13.76 -9.87 11.61
C SER A 48 -14.76 -9.76 10.46
N LEU A 49 -15.37 -8.59 10.26
CA LEU A 49 -16.14 -8.33 9.04
C LEU A 49 -15.19 -8.48 7.84
N PRO A 50 -15.58 -9.25 6.81
CA PRO A 50 -14.82 -9.30 5.58
C PRO A 50 -14.63 -7.86 5.14
N SER A 51 -13.39 -7.38 5.31
CA SER A 51 -13.04 -6.03 4.92
C SER A 51 -13.48 -5.88 3.48
N THR A 52 -14.01 -4.73 3.11
CA THR A 52 -14.40 -4.25 1.79
C THR A 52 -13.39 -4.53 0.66
N PHE A 53 -12.63 -5.61 0.80
CA PHE A 53 -11.67 -6.15 -0.16
C PHE A 53 -12.39 -6.67 -1.41
N ASP A 54 -13.65 -7.12 -1.28
CA ASP A 54 -14.44 -7.64 -2.41
C ASP A 54 -14.97 -6.56 -3.35
N PHE A 55 -15.00 -5.30 -2.93
CA PHE A 55 -15.49 -4.23 -3.82
C PHE A 55 -14.52 -3.90 -4.98
N PHE A 56 -13.27 -4.36 -4.92
CA PHE A 56 -12.27 -4.19 -5.98
C PHE A 56 -12.02 -5.46 -6.81
N SER A 57 -12.74 -6.54 -6.52
CA SER A 57 -12.63 -7.81 -7.23
C SER A 57 -13.40 -7.84 -8.57
N GLN A 58 -14.13 -6.78 -8.91
CA GLN A 58 -14.89 -6.74 -10.15
C GLN A 58 -14.09 -6.18 -11.31
N THR A 59 -13.33 -6.99 -11.93
CA THR A 59 -13.13 -7.24 -13.38
C THR A 59 -12.14 -8.39 -13.51
N ASP A 60 -12.57 -9.55 -13.04
CA ASP A 60 -11.82 -10.77 -13.29
C ASP A 60 -12.12 -11.24 -14.71
N LYS A 61 -11.22 -10.91 -15.63
CA LYS A 61 -11.04 -11.76 -16.81
C LYS A 61 -10.57 -13.12 -16.31
N ASP A 62 -11.32 -14.13 -16.67
CA ASP A 62 -11.08 -15.53 -16.37
C ASP A 62 -9.59 -15.89 -16.51
N SER A 63 -8.98 -16.49 -15.51
CA SER A 63 -7.54 -16.76 -15.42
C SER A 63 -7.04 -17.85 -16.39
N ASN A 64 -7.79 -18.14 -17.45
CA ASN A 64 -7.46 -19.12 -18.48
C ASN A 64 -6.64 -18.55 -19.66
N THR A 65 -6.11 -17.32 -19.55
CA THR A 65 -5.20 -16.82 -20.59
C THR A 65 -3.91 -17.64 -20.60
N PRO A 66 -3.54 -18.25 -21.73
CA PRO A 66 -2.32 -19.05 -21.81
C PRO A 66 -1.10 -18.14 -21.55
N ARG A 67 -0.19 -18.60 -20.69
CA ARG A 67 1.06 -17.86 -20.41
C ARG A 67 1.94 -17.83 -21.65
N LEU A 68 2.25 -16.65 -22.14
CA LEU A 68 3.15 -16.46 -23.25
C LEU A 68 4.57 -16.97 -22.93
N SER A 69 5.28 -17.47 -23.94
CA SER A 69 6.67 -17.83 -23.80
C SER A 69 7.55 -16.58 -23.63
N ALA A 70 8.75 -16.71 -23.03
CA ALA A 70 9.68 -15.58 -22.91
C ALA A 70 10.01 -14.94 -24.26
N ASN A 71 10.21 -15.76 -25.31
CA ASN A 71 10.50 -15.27 -26.66
C ASN A 71 9.30 -14.52 -27.27
N ALA A 72 8.08 -15.02 -27.08
CA ALA A 72 6.87 -14.34 -27.56
C ALA A 72 6.69 -12.97 -26.88
N ILE A 73 7.00 -12.89 -25.59
CA ILE A 73 6.95 -11.64 -24.83
C ILE A 73 8.04 -10.67 -25.34
N GLU A 74 9.26 -11.15 -25.57
CA GLU A 74 10.34 -10.31 -26.10
C GLU A 74 10.00 -9.76 -27.49
N GLN A 75 9.42 -10.59 -28.37
CA GLN A 75 8.94 -10.16 -29.67
C GLN A 75 7.81 -9.13 -29.54
N LEU A 76 6.86 -9.35 -28.64
CA LEU A 76 5.79 -8.41 -28.36
C LEU A 76 6.36 -7.04 -27.97
N PHE A 77 7.37 -6.98 -27.10
CA PHE A 77 7.97 -5.72 -26.68
C PHE A 77 8.86 -5.09 -27.76
N LYS A 78 9.51 -5.87 -28.61
CA LYS A 78 10.21 -5.34 -29.79
C LYS A 78 9.23 -4.68 -30.76
N ASN A 79 8.09 -5.33 -31.01
CA ASN A 79 7.08 -4.84 -31.95
C ASN A 79 6.28 -3.64 -31.41
N THR A 80 6.19 -3.47 -30.10
CA THR A 80 5.35 -2.43 -29.46
C THR A 80 6.11 -1.18 -29.04
N LYS A 81 7.35 -1.00 -29.48
CA LYS A 81 8.21 0.15 -29.14
C LYS A 81 8.47 0.34 -27.62
N ASN A 82 8.26 -0.68 -26.79
CA ASN A 82 8.66 -0.64 -25.37
C ASN A 82 10.13 -1.05 -25.19
N ASP A 83 11.01 -0.75 -26.15
CA ASP A 83 12.44 -0.89 -25.91
C ASP A 83 12.86 0.03 -24.75
N LEU A 84 13.57 -0.53 -23.78
CA LEU A 84 13.98 0.23 -22.60
C LEU A 84 14.90 1.41 -22.89
N LYS A 85 15.66 1.38 -24.02
CA LYS A 85 16.48 2.52 -24.47
C LYS A 85 15.56 3.64 -24.93
N GLU A 86 14.56 3.32 -25.75
CA GLU A 86 13.58 4.29 -26.24
C GLU A 86 12.73 4.85 -25.12
N VAL A 87 12.24 4.01 -24.21
CA VAL A 87 11.49 4.45 -23.02
C VAL A 87 12.31 5.39 -22.14
N ARG A 88 13.61 5.13 -21.95
CA ARG A 88 14.50 6.04 -21.19
C ARG A 88 14.63 7.40 -21.84
N LYS A 89 14.67 7.44 -23.18
CA LYS A 89 14.80 8.65 -23.98
C LYS A 89 13.49 9.45 -24.02
N THR A 90 12.41 8.80 -24.42
CA THR A 90 11.12 9.46 -24.67
C THR A 90 10.26 9.61 -23.42
N LYS A 91 10.48 8.79 -22.38
CA LYS A 91 9.61 8.62 -21.20
C LYS A 91 8.20 8.13 -21.54
N LEU A 92 7.99 7.65 -22.75
CA LEU A 92 6.72 7.07 -23.18
C LEU A 92 6.74 5.57 -22.96
N VAL A 93 5.65 5.03 -22.44
CA VAL A 93 5.42 3.59 -22.22
C VAL A 93 4.09 3.24 -22.87
N ASN A 94 4.11 2.25 -23.74
CA ASN A 94 2.87 1.67 -24.27
C ASN A 94 2.29 0.72 -23.20
N ILE A 95 1.07 0.98 -22.76
CA ILE A 95 0.36 0.21 -21.72
C ILE A 95 -0.62 -0.81 -22.32
N ASP A 96 -0.89 -0.79 -23.64
CA ASP A 96 -1.91 -1.61 -24.29
C ASP A 96 -1.57 -3.11 -24.28
N ASN A 97 -0.31 -3.46 -24.03
CA ASN A 97 0.21 -4.83 -24.03
C ASN A 97 0.60 -5.31 -22.62
N SER A 98 -0.22 -5.02 -21.63
CA SER A 98 0.00 -5.56 -20.29
C SER A 98 -0.16 -7.08 -20.29
N ILE A 99 0.73 -7.76 -19.55
CA ILE A 99 0.77 -9.21 -19.43
C ILE A 99 0.25 -9.61 -18.08
N ASP A 100 -0.70 -10.55 -18.05
CA ASP A 100 -1.35 -10.97 -16.81
C ASP A 100 -0.48 -11.85 -15.92
N HIS A 101 0.51 -12.56 -16.50
CA HIS A 101 1.35 -13.52 -15.78
C HIS A 101 2.81 -13.45 -16.24
N LEU A 102 3.74 -13.71 -15.32
CA LEU A 102 5.13 -13.94 -15.70
C LEU A 102 5.27 -15.22 -16.55
N PRO A 103 6.11 -15.23 -17.60
CA PRO A 103 6.37 -16.45 -18.35
C PRO A 103 7.09 -17.47 -17.46
N LYS A 104 6.62 -18.72 -17.42
CA LYS A 104 7.25 -19.78 -16.61
C LYS A 104 8.74 -19.97 -16.98
N LYS A 105 9.09 -19.79 -18.26
CA LYS A 105 10.46 -19.94 -18.77
C LYS A 105 11.44 -18.84 -18.37
N ILE A 106 10.99 -17.78 -17.67
CA ILE A 106 11.89 -16.70 -17.20
C ILE A 106 13.04 -17.22 -16.34
N VAL A 107 12.81 -18.31 -15.58
CA VAL A 107 13.85 -18.97 -14.75
C VAL A 107 14.95 -19.61 -15.56
N ASN A 108 14.67 -19.98 -16.82
CA ASN A 108 15.60 -20.66 -17.71
C ASN A 108 16.52 -19.68 -18.47
N ILE A 109 16.28 -18.39 -18.36
CA ILE A 109 17.13 -17.36 -19.00
C ILE A 109 18.43 -17.28 -18.21
N LYS A 110 19.51 -17.87 -18.76
CA LYS A 110 20.84 -17.90 -18.15
C LYS A 110 21.49 -16.53 -18.07
N ASN A 111 21.30 -15.71 -19.11
CA ASN A 111 21.81 -14.35 -19.14
C ASN A 111 21.03 -13.46 -18.17
N VAL A 112 21.70 -13.04 -17.10
CA VAL A 112 21.09 -12.25 -16.02
C VAL A 112 20.57 -10.89 -16.54
N GLU A 113 21.29 -10.24 -17.45
CA GLU A 113 20.90 -8.94 -17.98
C GLU A 113 19.67 -9.04 -18.90
N GLU A 114 19.55 -10.08 -19.69
CA GLU A 114 18.38 -10.37 -20.51
C GLU A 114 17.17 -10.65 -19.62
N ARG A 115 17.33 -11.44 -18.57
CA ARG A 115 16.25 -11.72 -17.61
C ARG A 115 15.79 -10.46 -16.89
N LYS A 116 16.71 -9.60 -16.45
CA LYS A 116 16.38 -8.30 -15.83
C LYS A 116 15.65 -7.40 -16.82
N LYS A 117 16.15 -7.33 -18.07
CA LYS A 117 15.51 -6.54 -19.14
C LYS A 117 14.07 -7.01 -19.35
N LEU A 118 13.86 -8.31 -19.55
CA LEU A 118 12.52 -8.88 -19.73
C LEU A 118 11.60 -8.59 -18.55
N PHE A 119 12.09 -8.81 -17.32
CA PHE A 119 11.32 -8.51 -16.11
C PHE A 119 10.88 -7.04 -16.05
N ILE A 120 11.80 -6.10 -16.32
CA ILE A 120 11.47 -4.67 -16.35
C ILE A 120 10.43 -4.37 -17.43
N GLN A 121 10.60 -4.95 -18.64
CA GLN A 121 9.64 -4.76 -19.73
C GLN A 121 8.23 -5.22 -19.36
N ILE A 122 8.10 -6.32 -18.60
CA ILE A 122 6.80 -6.83 -18.14
C ILE A 122 6.19 -5.92 -17.05
N VAL A 123 6.98 -5.53 -16.06
CA VAL A 123 6.47 -4.86 -14.86
C VAL A 123 6.27 -3.35 -15.06
N LEU A 124 7.06 -2.73 -15.94
CA LEU A 124 7.03 -1.29 -16.18
C LEU A 124 5.65 -0.78 -16.66
N PRO A 125 5.01 -1.36 -17.70
CA PRO A 125 3.69 -0.88 -18.14
C PRO A 125 2.64 -1.01 -17.05
N LEU A 126 2.65 -2.07 -16.24
CA LEU A 126 1.73 -2.27 -15.13
C LEU A 126 1.83 -1.15 -14.08
N ILE A 127 3.06 -0.78 -13.73
CA ILE A 127 3.32 0.31 -12.76
C ILE A 127 2.88 1.66 -13.31
N VAL A 128 3.19 1.92 -14.57
CA VAL A 128 2.84 3.19 -15.24
C VAL A 128 1.33 3.33 -15.33
N GLU A 129 0.62 2.26 -15.69
CA GLU A 129 -0.85 2.26 -15.77
C GLU A 129 -1.50 2.58 -14.42
N GLU A 130 -1.07 1.93 -13.32
CA GLU A 130 -1.61 2.24 -11.99
C GLU A 130 -1.26 3.66 -11.54
N ASN A 131 -0.08 4.17 -11.86
CA ASN A 131 0.28 5.56 -11.60
C ASN A 131 -0.55 6.55 -12.42
N ILE A 132 -0.89 6.22 -13.66
CA ILE A 132 -1.80 7.05 -14.49
C ILE A 132 -3.18 7.15 -13.80
N LYS A 133 -3.73 6.03 -13.31
CA LYS A 133 -5.01 6.02 -12.59
C LYS A 133 -4.97 6.94 -11.36
N ILE A 134 -3.91 6.82 -10.55
CA ILE A 134 -3.71 7.68 -9.37
C ILE A 134 -3.56 9.16 -9.78
N ARG A 135 -2.83 9.45 -10.84
CA ARG A 135 -2.63 10.81 -11.36
C ARG A 135 -3.93 11.45 -11.82
N LEU A 136 -4.76 10.70 -12.54
CA LEU A 136 -6.08 11.15 -12.97
C LEU A 136 -6.99 11.43 -11.78
N ASP A 137 -7.02 10.52 -10.80
CA ASP A 137 -7.75 10.71 -9.56
C ASP A 137 -7.27 11.97 -8.80
N ARG A 138 -5.95 12.15 -8.72
CA ARG A 138 -5.35 13.32 -8.09
C ARG A 138 -5.71 14.62 -8.83
N LYS A 139 -5.65 14.62 -10.16
CA LYS A 139 -6.09 15.75 -10.98
C LYS A 139 -7.57 16.10 -10.71
N LYS A 140 -8.43 15.09 -10.65
CA LYS A 140 -9.85 15.26 -10.30
C LYS A 140 -10.03 15.80 -8.89
N LEU A 141 -9.27 15.27 -7.89
CA LEU A 141 -9.30 15.80 -6.53
C LEU A 141 -9.00 17.30 -6.50
N PHE A 142 -7.91 17.74 -7.15
CA PHE A 142 -7.57 19.16 -7.19
C PHE A 142 -8.61 20.01 -7.92
N SER A 143 -9.21 19.50 -9.00
CA SER A 143 -10.30 20.22 -9.68
C SER A 143 -11.53 20.41 -8.79
N ILE A 144 -11.84 19.43 -7.93
CA ILE A 144 -12.94 19.51 -6.95
C ILE A 144 -12.59 20.52 -5.84
N LEU A 145 -11.34 20.48 -5.33
CA LEU A 145 -10.91 21.39 -4.25
C LEU A 145 -10.87 22.86 -4.66
N ASN A 146 -10.69 23.15 -5.95
CA ASN A 146 -10.64 24.51 -6.49
C ASN A 146 -12.02 25.08 -6.82
N LYS A 147 -13.11 24.35 -6.56
CA LYS A 147 -14.48 24.81 -6.78
C LYS A 147 -15.10 25.35 -5.49
N ASN A 148 -15.90 26.39 -5.60
CA ASN A 148 -16.70 26.92 -4.48
C ASN A 148 -17.85 25.97 -4.11
N ASN A 149 -18.44 25.29 -5.13
CA ASN A 149 -19.54 24.35 -4.95
C ASN A 149 -19.29 23.07 -5.71
N ASN A 150 -19.42 21.94 -5.03
CA ASN A 150 -19.26 20.61 -5.59
C ASN A 150 -20.62 19.95 -5.85
N SER A 151 -20.77 19.32 -7.00
CA SER A 151 -21.96 18.56 -7.35
C SER A 151 -22.16 17.32 -6.44
N THR A 152 -23.38 16.79 -6.41
CA THR A 152 -23.67 15.53 -5.69
C THR A 152 -22.79 14.37 -6.14
N MET A 153 -22.49 14.28 -7.44
CA MET A 153 -21.60 13.26 -7.99
C MET A 153 -20.16 13.43 -7.51
N GLU A 154 -19.65 14.66 -7.41
CA GLU A 154 -18.31 14.94 -6.88
C GLU A 154 -18.21 14.62 -5.39
N LYS A 155 -19.23 14.96 -4.61
CA LYS A 155 -19.31 14.59 -3.18
C LYS A 155 -19.29 13.06 -3.00
N LYS A 156 -20.10 12.34 -3.79
CA LYS A 156 -20.10 10.86 -3.78
C LYS A 156 -18.75 10.27 -4.20
N TRP A 157 -18.09 10.86 -5.19
CA TRP A 157 -16.74 10.44 -5.60
C TRP A 157 -15.73 10.66 -4.47
N LEU A 158 -15.74 11.79 -3.78
CA LEU A 158 -14.89 12.06 -2.60
C LEU A 158 -15.14 11.04 -1.50
N ASP A 159 -16.40 10.71 -1.18
CA ASP A 159 -16.76 9.71 -0.17
C ASP A 159 -16.18 8.33 -0.51
N ASN A 160 -16.26 7.93 -1.79
CA ASN A 160 -15.64 6.70 -2.25
C ASN A 160 -14.11 6.74 -2.11
N LYS A 161 -13.47 7.89 -2.40
CA LYS A 161 -12.03 8.03 -2.24
C LYS A 161 -11.61 8.03 -0.76
N PHE A 162 -12.36 8.65 0.14
CA PHE A 162 -12.10 8.54 1.58
C PHE A 162 -12.16 7.09 2.06
N LYS A 163 -13.17 6.32 1.65
CA LYS A 163 -13.27 4.89 1.94
C LYS A 163 -12.07 4.13 1.35
N GLN A 164 -11.76 4.34 0.07
CA GLN A 164 -10.66 3.70 -0.64
C GLN A 164 -9.30 3.90 0.05
N TYR A 165 -9.06 5.11 0.58
CA TYR A 165 -7.80 5.47 1.25
C TYR A 165 -7.85 5.32 2.78
N GLY A 166 -8.94 4.75 3.33
CA GLY A 166 -9.08 4.50 4.78
C GLY A 166 -9.03 5.79 5.60
N ILE A 167 -9.85 6.79 5.22
CA ILE A 167 -9.91 8.08 5.89
C ILE A 167 -11.32 8.24 6.48
N VAL A 168 -11.45 8.01 7.77
CA VAL A 168 -12.74 8.00 8.46
C VAL A 168 -13.28 9.42 8.68
N ASN A 169 -12.40 10.36 9.04
CA ASN A 169 -12.74 11.75 9.37
C ASN A 169 -12.93 12.67 8.14
N ARG A 170 -12.94 12.11 6.92
CA ARG A 170 -13.06 12.86 5.66
C ARG A 170 -12.05 14.01 5.50
N ASP A 171 -10.86 13.86 6.09
CA ASP A 171 -9.81 14.87 6.00
C ASP A 171 -9.19 14.91 4.60
N LEU A 172 -9.44 16.03 3.90
CA LEU A 172 -8.95 16.31 2.54
C LEU A 172 -7.43 16.45 2.48
N ALA A 173 -6.80 16.99 3.54
CA ALA A 173 -5.36 17.13 3.60
C ALA A 173 -4.69 15.75 3.65
N THR A 174 -5.22 14.84 4.45
CA THR A 174 -4.78 13.44 4.48
C THR A 174 -5.03 12.75 3.14
N LEU A 175 -6.17 12.99 2.48
CA LEU A 175 -6.45 12.42 1.16
C LEU A 175 -5.43 12.89 0.12
N LYS A 176 -5.13 14.19 0.08
CA LYS A 176 -4.09 14.78 -0.79
C LYS A 176 -2.72 14.11 -0.61
N ILE A 177 -2.34 13.80 0.64
CA ILE A 177 -1.06 13.14 0.96
C ILE A 177 -1.07 11.65 0.59
N LYS A 178 -2.18 10.95 0.81
CA LYS A 178 -2.32 9.52 0.52
C LYS A 178 -2.48 9.24 -0.98
N MET A 179 -3.26 10.03 -1.69
CA MET A 179 -3.55 9.88 -3.12
C MET A 179 -2.43 10.46 -3.97
N ASP A 180 -1.29 9.76 -4.07
CA ASP A 180 -0.18 10.17 -4.93
C ASP A 180 0.56 8.95 -5.48
N GLU A 181 1.24 9.16 -6.61
CA GLU A 181 1.99 8.14 -7.33
C GLU A 181 3.15 7.57 -6.51
N ILE A 182 3.50 6.32 -6.78
CA ILE A 182 4.74 5.73 -6.30
C ILE A 182 5.77 5.80 -7.44
N PRO A 183 6.99 6.32 -7.19
CA PRO A 183 7.99 6.42 -8.25
C PRO A 183 8.24 5.09 -8.95
N VAL A 184 8.21 5.10 -10.28
CA VAL A 184 8.32 3.89 -11.11
C VAL A 184 9.58 3.10 -10.80
N SER A 185 10.74 3.77 -10.74
CA SER A 185 12.02 3.10 -10.46
C SER A 185 12.07 2.47 -9.06
N LEU A 186 11.43 3.10 -8.06
CA LEU A 186 11.31 2.54 -6.71
C LEU A 186 10.46 1.27 -6.72
N THR A 187 9.32 1.31 -7.42
CA THR A 187 8.41 0.16 -7.53
C THR A 187 9.08 -1.00 -8.28
N ILE A 188 9.80 -0.74 -9.38
CA ILE A 188 10.58 -1.76 -10.11
C ILE A 188 11.64 -2.39 -9.20
N ALA A 189 12.40 -1.56 -8.45
CA ALA A 189 13.45 -2.06 -7.57
C ALA A 189 12.89 -2.97 -6.46
N GLN A 190 11.77 -2.60 -5.86
CA GLN A 190 11.07 -3.44 -4.88
C GLN A 190 10.56 -4.74 -5.50
N ALA A 191 9.87 -4.67 -6.64
CA ALA A 191 9.40 -5.85 -7.34
C ALA A 191 10.55 -6.81 -7.70
N ALA A 192 11.67 -6.28 -8.19
CA ALA A 192 12.86 -7.06 -8.53
C ALA A 192 13.46 -7.75 -7.31
N LYS A 193 13.62 -7.02 -6.20
CA LYS A 193 14.18 -7.55 -4.95
C LYS A 193 13.30 -8.64 -4.36
N GLU A 194 12.00 -8.38 -4.20
CA GLU A 194 11.06 -9.28 -3.53
C GLU A 194 10.74 -10.53 -4.36
N SER A 195 10.75 -10.42 -5.70
CA SER A 195 10.45 -11.55 -6.59
C SER A 195 11.68 -12.28 -7.14
N GLY A 196 12.90 -11.84 -6.78
CA GLY A 196 14.13 -12.35 -7.40
C GLY A 196 14.15 -12.16 -8.92
N TRP A 197 13.76 -10.96 -9.39
CA TRP A 197 13.61 -10.67 -10.82
C TRP A 197 12.59 -11.59 -11.51
N GLY A 198 11.50 -11.90 -10.80
CA GLY A 198 10.42 -12.72 -11.31
C GLY A 198 10.67 -14.23 -11.27
N THR A 199 11.75 -14.70 -10.64
CA THR A 199 12.09 -16.13 -10.58
C THR A 199 11.52 -16.84 -9.35
N SER A 200 11.05 -16.11 -8.34
CA SER A 200 10.51 -16.73 -7.14
C SER A 200 9.23 -17.53 -7.43
N ARG A 201 9.04 -18.61 -6.69
CA ARG A 201 7.82 -19.43 -6.77
C ARG A 201 6.54 -18.58 -6.58
N PHE A 202 6.57 -17.66 -5.62
CA PHE A 202 5.43 -16.80 -5.33
C PHE A 202 5.08 -15.86 -6.49
N ALA A 203 6.07 -15.34 -7.20
CA ALA A 203 5.85 -14.53 -8.38
C ALA A 203 5.29 -15.34 -9.55
N LEU A 204 5.78 -16.58 -9.73
CA LEU A 204 5.39 -17.46 -10.84
C LEU A 204 4.01 -18.12 -10.63
N GLU A 205 3.72 -18.61 -9.43
CA GLU A 205 2.49 -19.33 -9.12
C GLU A 205 1.37 -18.43 -8.61
N GLY A 206 1.73 -17.30 -7.99
CA GLY A 206 0.79 -16.41 -7.33
C GLY A 206 0.76 -14.98 -7.83
N ASN A 207 1.50 -14.64 -8.89
CA ASN A 207 1.65 -13.26 -9.36
C ASN A 207 2.08 -12.27 -8.26
N ALA A 208 2.72 -12.77 -7.19
CA ALA A 208 3.08 -12.02 -6.00
C ALA A 208 4.44 -11.34 -6.17
N LEU A 209 4.47 -10.18 -6.84
CA LEU A 209 5.70 -9.45 -7.13
C LEU A 209 6.36 -8.80 -5.91
N PHE A 210 5.59 -8.56 -4.83
CA PHE A 210 6.02 -7.77 -3.67
C PHE A 210 5.96 -8.53 -2.34
N GLY A 211 5.74 -9.85 -2.36
CA GLY A 211 5.77 -10.69 -1.16
C GLY A 211 4.76 -10.30 -0.07
N GLN A 212 3.63 -9.70 -0.42
CA GLN A 212 2.61 -9.28 0.54
C GLN A 212 1.96 -10.47 1.24
N TRP A 213 1.73 -10.32 2.53
CA TRP A 213 1.17 -11.36 3.37
C TRP A 213 -0.35 -11.25 3.50
N THR A 214 -1.00 -12.40 3.68
CA THR A 214 -2.42 -12.50 4.02
C THR A 214 -2.63 -13.53 5.13
N TRP A 215 -3.59 -13.25 6.01
CA TRP A 215 -4.02 -14.17 7.08
C TRP A 215 -5.31 -14.88 6.74
N ASN A 216 -6.20 -14.25 5.96
CA ASN A 216 -7.57 -14.69 5.73
C ASN A 216 -7.92 -14.89 4.24
N GLY A 217 -6.96 -14.75 3.32
CA GLY A 217 -7.21 -14.81 1.89
C GLY A 217 -6.54 -16.01 1.20
N GLU A 218 -6.76 -16.10 -0.10
CA GLU A 218 -6.00 -17.01 -0.95
C GLU A 218 -4.51 -16.66 -0.91
N GLY A 219 -3.67 -17.68 -0.72
CA GLY A 219 -2.24 -17.46 -0.61
C GLY A 219 -1.44 -18.74 -0.71
N ILE A 220 -0.15 -18.56 -0.96
CA ILE A 220 0.83 -19.65 -1.09
C ILE A 220 1.62 -19.72 0.22
N LYS A 221 1.65 -20.89 0.85
CA LYS A 221 2.46 -21.12 2.05
C LYS A 221 3.95 -21.10 1.69
N PRO A 222 4.82 -20.45 2.50
CA PRO A 222 6.24 -20.57 2.36
C PRO A 222 6.69 -22.04 2.59
N THR A 223 7.63 -22.52 1.81
CA THR A 223 8.06 -23.95 1.86
C THR A 223 8.70 -24.34 3.20
N LEU A 224 9.39 -23.38 3.85
CA LEU A 224 10.03 -23.55 5.16
C LEU A 224 9.14 -23.14 6.34
N ALA A 225 7.88 -22.82 6.09
CA ALA A 225 6.96 -22.46 7.17
C ALA A 225 6.55 -23.71 7.95
N GLY A 226 6.81 -23.74 9.24
CA GLY A 226 6.36 -24.80 10.14
C GLY A 226 4.83 -24.97 10.08
N SER A 227 4.34 -26.13 10.52
CA SER A 227 2.92 -26.50 10.49
C SER A 227 1.96 -25.46 11.09
N ASN A 228 2.44 -24.66 12.04
CA ASN A 228 1.67 -23.62 12.75
C ASN A 228 1.67 -22.25 12.08
N THR A 229 2.26 -22.08 10.90
CA THR A 229 2.34 -20.77 10.26
C THR A 229 0.97 -20.38 9.68
N LYS A 230 0.32 -19.38 10.30
CA LYS A 230 -1.03 -18.91 9.91
C LYS A 230 -1.02 -17.94 8.73
N HIS A 231 0.13 -17.37 8.39
CA HIS A 231 0.25 -16.41 7.29
C HIS A 231 0.69 -17.08 5.99
N LYS A 232 0.23 -16.52 4.88
CA LYS A 232 0.55 -16.95 3.52
C LYS A 232 1.01 -15.74 2.71
N ILE A 233 1.77 -15.97 1.65
CA ILE A 233 1.99 -14.93 0.63
C ILE A 233 0.72 -14.81 -0.21
N MET A 234 0.20 -13.59 -0.31
CA MET A 234 -1.03 -13.28 -1.04
C MET A 234 -0.90 -13.69 -2.51
N LYS A 235 -1.91 -14.40 -3.03
CA LYS A 235 -2.02 -14.77 -4.44
C LYS A 235 -2.89 -13.76 -5.17
N PHE A 236 -2.49 -13.40 -6.38
CA PHE A 236 -3.24 -12.49 -7.25
C PHE A 236 -3.61 -13.20 -8.55
N LYS A 237 -4.78 -12.88 -9.09
CA LYS A 237 -5.22 -13.45 -10.37
C LYS A 237 -4.34 -12.97 -11.53
N ILE A 238 -3.94 -11.71 -11.51
CA ILE A 238 -3.08 -11.08 -12.52
C ILE A 238 -1.98 -10.23 -11.86
N LEU A 239 -0.87 -10.02 -12.56
CA LEU A 239 0.25 -9.19 -12.09
C LEU A 239 -0.17 -7.75 -11.74
N GLN A 240 -1.10 -7.18 -12.51
CA GLN A 240 -1.63 -5.84 -12.27
C GLN A 240 -2.24 -5.69 -10.87
N ALA A 241 -2.93 -6.72 -10.37
CA ALA A 241 -3.52 -6.72 -9.03
C ALA A 241 -2.44 -6.65 -7.93
N SER A 242 -1.30 -7.33 -8.12
CA SER A 242 -0.16 -7.25 -7.20
C SER A 242 0.45 -5.84 -7.16
N VAL A 243 0.62 -5.20 -8.32
CA VAL A 243 1.12 -3.81 -8.40
C VAL A 243 0.17 -2.85 -7.69
N ARG A 244 -1.12 -2.97 -7.96
CA ARG A 244 -2.18 -2.16 -7.32
C ARG A 244 -2.18 -2.34 -5.80
N ALA A 245 -2.11 -3.57 -5.32
CA ALA A 245 -2.07 -3.87 -3.89
C ALA A 245 -0.83 -3.27 -3.22
N TYR A 246 0.34 -3.35 -3.84
CA TYR A 246 1.56 -2.73 -3.34
C TYR A 246 1.43 -1.20 -3.24
N GLN A 247 0.98 -0.53 -4.31
CA GLN A 247 0.82 0.92 -4.30
C GLN A 247 -0.24 1.36 -3.28
N ARG A 248 -1.33 0.61 -3.15
CA ARG A 248 -2.35 0.84 -2.12
C ARG A 248 -1.75 0.72 -0.72
N ASN A 249 -0.95 -0.31 -0.45
CA ASN A 249 -0.31 -0.51 0.83
C ASN A 249 0.56 0.69 1.21
N LEU A 250 1.45 1.15 0.34
CA LEU A 250 2.27 2.34 0.60
C LEU A 250 1.43 3.61 0.81
N ASN A 251 0.32 3.72 0.11
CA ASN A 251 -0.56 4.88 0.16
C ASN A 251 -1.48 4.89 1.39
N THR A 252 -1.80 3.74 1.99
CA THR A 252 -2.81 3.66 3.05
C THR A 252 -2.27 3.22 4.41
N HIS A 253 -1.38 2.21 4.45
CA HIS A 253 -0.94 1.58 5.69
C HIS A 253 -0.16 2.55 6.61
N SER A 254 -0.38 2.43 7.92
CA SER A 254 0.19 3.34 8.93
C SER A 254 1.71 3.34 8.95
N SER A 255 2.36 2.20 8.74
CA SER A 255 3.82 2.05 8.70
C SER A 255 4.51 2.97 7.69
N TYR A 256 3.82 3.31 6.58
CA TYR A 256 4.38 4.16 5.53
C TYR A 256 4.01 5.65 5.66
N ARG A 257 3.59 6.10 6.85
CA ARG A 257 3.28 7.52 7.10
C ARG A 257 4.49 8.42 6.82
N LYS A 258 5.70 8.02 7.24
CA LYS A 258 6.94 8.79 7.00
C LYS A 258 7.24 8.88 5.50
N PHE A 259 7.11 7.79 4.77
CA PHE A 259 7.24 7.76 3.31
C PHE A 259 6.30 8.77 2.63
N ARG A 260 5.01 8.75 2.99
CA ARG A 260 4.01 9.67 2.41
C ARG A 260 4.29 11.14 2.73
N LYS A 261 4.73 11.46 3.96
CA LYS A 261 5.13 12.82 4.34
C LYS A 261 6.34 13.29 3.54
N ALA A 262 7.37 12.45 3.41
CA ALA A 262 8.57 12.78 2.62
C ALA A 262 8.23 12.97 1.13
N ARG A 263 7.31 12.15 0.58
CA ARG A 263 6.82 12.30 -0.79
C ARG A 263 6.05 13.60 -0.98
N ALA A 264 5.16 13.95 -0.08
CA ALA A 264 4.42 15.21 -0.11
C ALA A 264 5.37 16.41 -0.08
N LEU A 265 6.37 16.41 0.81
CA LEU A 265 7.38 17.46 0.88
C LEU A 265 8.16 17.62 -0.44
N GLN A 266 8.52 16.52 -1.10
CA GLN A 266 9.17 16.62 -2.42
C GLN A 266 8.25 17.25 -3.48
N ARG A 267 6.92 16.96 -3.42
CA ARG A 267 5.95 17.62 -4.31
C ARG A 267 5.85 19.11 -4.06
N ASP A 268 5.85 19.52 -2.80
CA ASP A 268 5.74 20.93 -2.42
C ASP A 268 6.99 21.73 -2.81
N ILE A 269 8.19 21.13 -2.75
CA ILE A 269 9.44 21.82 -3.09
C ILE A 269 9.69 21.86 -4.60
N ASN A 270 9.66 20.70 -5.29
CA ASN A 270 10.15 20.57 -6.66
C ASN A 270 9.15 19.97 -7.64
N GLY A 271 7.97 19.53 -7.18
CA GLY A 271 6.99 18.82 -8.00
C GLY A 271 7.44 17.43 -8.48
N LYS A 272 8.75 17.12 -8.45
CA LYS A 272 9.35 15.87 -8.92
C LYS A 272 9.67 14.95 -7.74
N LEU A 273 9.42 13.64 -7.93
CA LEU A 273 9.71 12.62 -6.91
C LEU A 273 11.10 12.01 -7.14
N ASN A 274 11.90 11.99 -6.10
CA ASN A 274 13.22 11.34 -6.08
C ASN A 274 13.11 9.97 -5.42
N SER A 275 13.20 8.92 -6.23
CA SER A 275 13.08 7.52 -5.79
C SER A 275 14.12 7.14 -4.74
N LEU A 276 15.37 7.56 -4.92
CA LEU A 276 16.48 7.22 -4.02
C LEU A 276 16.29 7.86 -2.64
N LYS A 277 15.85 9.11 -2.57
CA LYS A 277 15.52 9.74 -1.28
C LYS A 277 14.33 9.07 -0.60
N LEU A 278 13.33 8.62 -1.37
CA LEU A 278 12.14 7.97 -0.83
C LEU A 278 12.38 6.52 -0.40
N SER A 279 13.35 5.80 -1.01
CA SER A 279 13.66 4.42 -0.62
C SER A 279 14.09 4.28 0.85
N LYS A 280 14.70 5.32 1.41
CA LYS A 280 15.12 5.37 2.83
C LYS A 280 13.96 5.24 3.83
N TYR A 281 12.72 5.41 3.39
CA TYR A 281 11.52 5.28 4.21
C TYR A 281 10.78 3.96 4.00
N LEU A 282 11.41 3.00 3.29
CA LEU A 282 10.88 1.65 3.04
C LEU A 282 11.66 0.54 3.75
N ASP A 283 12.52 0.90 4.71
CA ASP A 283 13.25 -0.03 5.58
C ASP A 283 12.31 -1.05 6.25
N LYS A 284 11.17 -0.60 6.73
CA LYS A 284 10.13 -1.48 7.31
C LYS A 284 9.45 -2.43 6.33
N TYR A 285 9.61 -2.25 5.02
CA TYR A 285 9.06 -3.20 4.05
C TYR A 285 9.75 -4.56 4.13
N ALA A 286 11.05 -4.56 4.41
CA ALA A 286 11.84 -5.79 4.59
C ALA A 286 11.67 -6.45 5.98
N GLU A 287 11.24 -5.70 6.99
CA GLU A 287 11.08 -6.20 8.37
C GLU A 287 9.75 -6.92 8.61
N THR A 288 8.71 -6.62 7.81
CA THR A 288 7.42 -7.30 7.91
C THR A 288 7.42 -8.72 7.35
N GLY A 289 8.55 -9.19 6.84
CA GLY A 289 8.78 -10.51 6.29
C GLY A 289 9.84 -11.35 7.01
N LYS A 290 10.26 -10.93 8.21
CA LYS A 290 11.14 -11.75 9.08
C LYS A 290 10.35 -12.43 10.18
#